data_f9fd9387c42baa6817db703d58ad3bce
#
_entry.id   f9fd9387c42baa6817db703d58ad3bce
#
_cell.length_a   1.000
_cell.length_b   1.000
_cell.length_c   1.000
_cell.angle_alpha   90.00
_cell.angle_beta   90.00
_cell.angle_gamma   90.00
#
_symmetry.space_group_name_H-M   'P 1'
#
loop_
_entity.id
_entity.type
_entity.pdbx_description
1 polymer ?
#
loop_
_entity_poly.entity_id
_entity_poly.type
_entity_poly.pdbx_seq_one_letter_code
_entity_poly.pdbx_strand_id
1 'polypeptide(L)'
;MNAIDRPVRFGSVEIESPLILAPMAGVCDLPYRMIARKHGAALVCAEMVSAKGLVYGNKHTREMLTVHKNEHPLSMQLFGAEPEIMARAAKVAQEYGADIIDINMGCPVRKVVQNGEGSALMKNLPLAEKVVSAVVKAVSVPVTVKMRTGWDDSEFVAPELARRCEAAGAAALAVHGRTREQFYSGRADLEKIAAVVKAVSIPVIGNGDITDGPSCARMFEETGCTAVMIGRGAQGNPWIFEEVRDYLSGRTVQKPSAADRYAVLLEHFEGLIRFKGAHIALREMRSHASWYTKGLFGSAALRERINRTSTVEEFRQVISGVAKCTV
;
A
#
# COMPACT_ATOMS: atom_id res chain seq x y z
N MET A 1 -2.08 9.82 26.12
CA MET A 1 -2.02 9.91 24.64
C MET A 1 -2.43 8.54 24.12
N ASN A 2 -3.50 8.46 23.33
CA ASN A 2 -3.96 7.18 22.78
C ASN A 2 -2.87 6.59 21.87
N ALA A 3 -2.80 5.25 21.80
CA ALA A 3 -1.77 4.57 21.00
C ALA A 3 -1.77 4.99 19.51
N ILE A 4 -2.94 5.45 19.02
CA ILE A 4 -3.14 5.89 17.62
C ILE A 4 -2.58 7.29 17.31
N ASP A 5 -2.42 8.13 18.35
CA ASP A 5 -1.91 9.51 18.18
C ASP A 5 -0.41 9.60 18.52
N ARG A 6 0.27 8.45 18.65
CA ARG A 6 1.72 8.42 18.88
C ARG A 6 2.47 8.46 17.56
N PRO A 7 3.43 9.38 17.41
CA PRO A 7 4.35 9.34 16.28
C PRO A 7 5.11 8.01 16.22
N VAL A 8 5.33 7.53 15.02
CA VAL A 8 6.11 6.31 14.76
C VAL A 8 7.31 6.67 13.91
N ARG A 9 8.46 6.07 14.22
CA ARG A 9 9.71 6.37 13.53
C ARG A 9 10.24 5.15 12.77
N PHE A 10 10.58 5.36 11.51
CA PHE A 10 11.25 4.39 10.65
C PHE A 10 12.60 4.97 10.23
N GLY A 11 13.68 4.61 10.94
CA GLY A 11 14.97 5.25 10.78
C GLY A 11 14.92 6.76 11.06
N SER A 12 15.24 7.58 10.06
CA SER A 12 15.18 9.06 10.16
C SER A 12 13.80 9.65 9.87
N VAL A 13 12.84 8.88 9.36
CA VAL A 13 11.49 9.35 9.02
C VAL A 13 10.53 9.12 10.18
N GLU A 14 9.86 10.19 10.61
CA GLU A 14 8.79 10.15 11.60
C GLU A 14 7.44 10.37 10.93
N ILE A 15 6.46 9.55 11.27
CA ILE A 15 5.06 9.69 10.83
C ILE A 15 4.17 10.01 12.02
N GLU A 16 3.17 10.86 11.81
CA GLU A 16 2.30 11.42 12.87
C GLU A 16 1.35 10.41 13.53
N SER A 17 1.07 9.30 12.86
CA SER A 17 0.22 8.22 13.38
C SER A 17 0.63 6.87 12.77
N PRO A 18 0.26 5.74 13.38
CA PRO A 18 0.65 4.42 12.90
C PRO A 18 -0.18 3.89 11.72
N LEU A 19 -0.87 4.75 10.95
CA LEU A 19 -1.76 4.37 9.85
C LEU A 19 -1.09 4.60 8.49
N ILE A 20 -0.90 3.53 7.74
CA ILE A 20 -0.14 3.52 6.49
C ILE A 20 -1.00 3.01 5.33
N LEU A 21 -0.99 3.71 4.18
CA LEU A 21 -1.56 3.19 2.94
C LEU A 21 -0.62 2.15 2.31
N ALA A 22 -1.11 0.93 2.09
CA ALA A 22 -0.33 -0.13 1.47
C ALA A 22 -0.04 0.13 -0.02
N PRO A 23 1.09 -0.34 -0.57
CA PRO A 23 1.33 -0.32 -2.01
C PRO A 23 0.38 -1.28 -2.72
N MET A 24 -0.40 -0.77 -3.68
CA MET A 24 -1.36 -1.53 -4.46
C MET A 24 -1.26 -1.15 -5.94
N ALA A 25 -0.83 -2.08 -6.78
CA ALA A 25 -0.73 -1.87 -8.22
C ALA A 25 -2.12 -1.55 -8.84
N GLY A 26 -2.18 -0.51 -9.66
CA GLY A 26 -3.42 0.00 -10.27
C GLY A 26 -4.34 0.73 -9.29
N VAL A 27 -3.85 1.11 -8.10
CA VAL A 27 -4.63 1.82 -7.07
C VAL A 27 -3.87 2.99 -6.48
N CYS A 28 -2.61 2.78 -6.05
CA CYS A 28 -1.83 3.77 -5.30
C CYS A 28 -1.03 4.70 -6.22
N ASP A 29 -1.67 5.19 -7.27
CA ASP A 29 -1.12 6.28 -8.07
C ASP A 29 -1.15 7.63 -7.33
N LEU A 30 -0.51 8.65 -7.90
CA LEU A 30 -0.40 9.96 -7.27
C LEU A 30 -1.76 10.54 -6.82
N PRO A 31 -2.82 10.58 -7.66
CA PRO A 31 -4.12 11.11 -7.24
C PRO A 31 -4.71 10.39 -6.03
N TYR A 32 -4.62 9.05 -5.99
CA TYR A 32 -5.16 8.28 -4.88
C TYR A 32 -4.33 8.45 -3.59
N ARG A 33 -2.99 8.51 -3.69
CA ARG A 33 -2.13 8.79 -2.54
C ARG A 33 -2.46 10.13 -1.90
N MET A 34 -2.66 11.18 -2.72
CA MET A 34 -3.07 12.51 -2.24
C MET A 34 -4.42 12.47 -1.48
N ILE A 35 -5.40 11.73 -2.01
CA ILE A 35 -6.69 11.53 -1.34
C ILE A 35 -6.49 10.78 -0.01
N ALA A 36 -5.72 9.70 0.02
CA ALA A 36 -5.46 8.95 1.25
C ALA A 36 -4.76 9.81 2.33
N ARG A 37 -3.79 10.64 1.93
CA ARG A 37 -3.14 11.63 2.84
C ARG A 37 -4.16 12.58 3.43
N LYS A 38 -5.01 13.17 2.59
CA LYS A 38 -6.08 14.09 3.01
C LYS A 38 -7.00 13.46 4.05
N HIS A 39 -7.25 12.15 3.94
CA HIS A 39 -8.09 11.37 4.87
C HIS A 39 -7.30 10.69 6.01
N GLY A 40 -6.04 11.09 6.24
CA GLY A 40 -5.30 10.73 7.46
C GLY A 40 -4.39 9.51 7.37
N ALA A 41 -4.03 9.05 6.17
CA ALA A 41 -2.89 8.14 6.02
C ALA A 41 -1.60 8.89 6.39
N ALA A 42 -0.90 8.48 7.44
CA ALA A 42 0.31 9.15 7.93
C ALA A 42 1.54 8.87 7.05
N LEU A 43 1.54 7.76 6.34
CA LEU A 43 2.50 7.40 5.29
C LEU A 43 1.73 6.82 4.12
N VAL A 44 2.07 7.24 2.90
CA VAL A 44 1.54 6.65 1.68
C VAL A 44 2.63 5.88 0.95
N CYS A 45 2.25 4.71 0.38
CA CYS A 45 3.16 3.91 -0.43
C CYS A 45 2.75 4.01 -1.90
N ALA A 46 3.73 4.28 -2.75
CA ALA A 46 3.54 4.22 -4.21
C ALA A 46 3.34 2.76 -4.68
N GLU A 47 2.86 2.62 -5.91
CA GLU A 47 2.81 1.32 -6.58
C GLU A 47 4.21 0.71 -6.69
N MET A 48 4.29 -0.63 -6.76
CA MET A 48 5.59 -1.29 -6.90
C MET A 48 6.21 -1.03 -8.29
N VAL A 49 7.46 -0.64 -8.31
CA VAL A 49 8.21 -0.22 -9.49
C VAL A 49 9.31 -1.23 -9.80
N SER A 50 9.44 -1.62 -11.07
CA SER A 50 10.50 -2.54 -11.50
C SER A 50 11.88 -1.88 -11.44
N ALA A 51 12.79 -2.45 -10.66
CA ALA A 51 14.17 -1.97 -10.58
C ALA A 51 14.87 -2.02 -11.95
N LYS A 52 14.69 -3.12 -12.70
CA LYS A 52 15.19 -3.23 -14.08
C LYS A 52 14.59 -2.17 -14.99
N GLY A 53 13.27 -1.95 -14.92
CA GLY A 53 12.59 -0.92 -15.69
C GLY A 53 13.17 0.48 -15.44
N LEU A 54 13.48 0.84 -14.20
CA LEU A 54 14.11 2.11 -13.86
C LEU A 54 15.53 2.24 -14.40
N VAL A 55 16.36 1.24 -14.14
CA VAL A 55 17.78 1.26 -14.47
C VAL A 55 17.99 1.29 -15.99
N TYR A 56 17.15 0.58 -16.76
CA TYR A 56 17.23 0.55 -18.22
C TYR A 56 16.39 1.63 -18.92
N GLY A 57 15.89 2.61 -18.17
CA GLY A 57 15.33 3.83 -18.74
C GLY A 57 13.93 3.71 -19.31
N ASN A 58 13.11 2.74 -18.85
CA ASN A 58 11.73 2.62 -19.26
C ASN A 58 10.93 3.87 -18.84
N LYS A 59 10.39 4.60 -19.85
CA LYS A 59 9.68 5.88 -19.62
C LYS A 59 8.48 5.71 -18.68
N HIS A 60 7.63 4.72 -18.91
CA HIS A 60 6.45 4.48 -18.09
C HIS A 60 6.83 4.18 -16.62
N THR A 61 7.90 3.40 -16.42
CA THR A 61 8.40 3.10 -15.07
C THR A 61 8.88 4.36 -14.34
N ARG A 62 9.50 5.31 -15.05
CA ARG A 62 9.93 6.60 -14.48
C ARG A 62 8.74 7.49 -14.15
N GLU A 63 7.68 7.51 -14.97
CA GLU A 63 6.45 8.25 -14.71
C GLU A 63 5.77 7.80 -13.40
N MET A 64 5.91 6.52 -13.03
CA MET A 64 5.39 6.00 -11.75
C MET A 64 6.09 6.59 -10.51
N LEU A 65 7.27 7.19 -10.65
CA LEU A 65 8.01 7.86 -9.57
C LEU A 65 7.58 9.32 -9.37
N THR A 66 6.56 9.81 -10.09
CA THR A 66 6.08 11.18 -9.92
C THR A 66 5.62 11.43 -8.49
N VAL A 67 6.15 12.50 -7.88
CA VAL A 67 5.90 12.92 -6.51
C VAL A 67 5.23 14.28 -6.48
N HIS A 68 4.35 14.49 -5.50
CA HIS A 68 3.77 15.78 -5.20
C HIS A 68 4.19 16.25 -3.80
N LYS A 69 4.52 17.55 -3.65
CA LYS A 69 5.02 18.12 -2.39
C LYS A 69 4.14 17.88 -1.14
N ASN A 70 2.85 17.62 -1.33
CA ASN A 70 1.90 17.43 -0.22
C ASN A 70 1.65 15.94 0.11
N GLU A 71 2.34 14.99 -0.54
CA GLU A 71 2.15 13.56 -0.23
C GLU A 71 3.20 13.00 0.75
N HIS A 72 4.20 13.80 1.12
CA HIS A 72 5.22 13.38 2.08
C HIS A 72 4.66 13.18 3.50
N PRO A 73 5.17 12.18 4.24
CA PRO A 73 6.19 11.23 3.81
C PRO A 73 5.67 10.19 2.82
N LEU A 74 6.49 9.86 1.83
CA LEU A 74 6.21 8.91 0.76
C LEU A 74 7.19 7.75 0.78
N SER A 75 6.67 6.51 0.76
CA SER A 75 7.44 5.30 0.53
C SER A 75 7.34 4.87 -0.93
N MET A 76 8.49 4.75 -1.62
CA MET A 76 8.56 4.17 -2.97
C MET A 76 8.95 2.71 -2.91
N GLN A 77 8.08 1.84 -3.42
CA GLN A 77 8.30 0.40 -3.41
C GLN A 77 8.96 -0.08 -4.69
N LEU A 78 10.10 -0.78 -4.55
CA LEU A 78 10.85 -1.39 -5.64
C LEU A 78 10.74 -2.92 -5.60
N PHE A 79 10.72 -3.56 -6.78
CA PHE A 79 10.87 -5.01 -6.89
C PHE A 79 11.96 -5.40 -7.88
N GLY A 80 12.69 -6.45 -7.54
CA GLY A 80 13.82 -7.00 -8.27
C GLY A 80 14.53 -8.04 -7.42
N ALA A 81 15.40 -8.85 -8.01
CA ALA A 81 16.18 -9.89 -7.33
C ALA A 81 17.69 -9.70 -7.48
N GLU A 82 18.15 -8.75 -8.29
CA GLU A 82 19.56 -8.48 -8.50
C GLU A 82 20.04 -7.35 -7.60
N PRO A 83 20.95 -7.61 -6.61
CA PRO A 83 21.34 -6.61 -5.61
C PRO A 83 21.87 -5.30 -6.20
N GLU A 84 22.71 -5.36 -7.24
CA GLU A 84 23.29 -4.18 -7.89
C GLU A 84 22.24 -3.35 -8.64
N ILE A 85 21.30 -4.02 -9.33
CA ILE A 85 20.19 -3.36 -10.03
C ILE A 85 19.25 -2.69 -9.01
N MET A 86 18.93 -3.39 -7.91
CA MET A 86 18.12 -2.84 -6.84
C MET A 86 18.78 -1.61 -6.19
N ALA A 87 20.08 -1.67 -5.92
CA ALA A 87 20.84 -0.53 -5.38
C ALA A 87 20.82 0.69 -6.31
N ARG A 88 21.00 0.48 -7.62
CA ARG A 88 20.92 1.56 -8.62
C ARG A 88 19.51 2.13 -8.72
N ALA A 89 18.49 1.29 -8.75
CA ALA A 89 17.10 1.71 -8.80
C ALA A 89 16.70 2.52 -7.55
N ALA A 90 17.19 2.11 -6.37
CA ALA A 90 16.95 2.82 -5.12
C ALA A 90 17.53 4.24 -5.12
N LYS A 91 18.73 4.44 -5.67
CA LYS A 91 19.30 5.79 -5.85
C LYS A 91 18.41 6.66 -6.72
N VAL A 92 17.93 6.13 -7.86
CA VAL A 92 17.01 6.85 -8.72
C VAL A 92 15.73 7.21 -7.97
N ALA A 93 15.12 6.27 -7.24
CA ALA A 93 13.90 6.54 -6.49
C ALA A 93 14.12 7.61 -5.39
N GLN A 94 15.27 7.61 -4.71
CA GLN A 94 15.65 8.65 -3.75
C GLN A 94 15.80 10.02 -4.44
N GLU A 95 16.43 10.09 -5.63
CA GLU A 95 16.57 11.33 -6.40
C GLU A 95 15.22 11.91 -6.85
N TYR A 96 14.21 11.04 -7.06
CA TYR A 96 12.82 11.45 -7.35
C TYR A 96 12.05 11.92 -6.10
N GLY A 97 12.64 11.83 -4.90
CA GLY A 97 12.06 12.36 -3.67
C GLY A 97 11.38 11.33 -2.77
N ALA A 98 11.76 10.06 -2.85
CA ALA A 98 11.31 9.07 -1.86
C ALA A 98 11.86 9.42 -0.46
N ASP A 99 10.99 9.44 0.55
CA ASP A 99 11.40 9.54 1.96
C ASP A 99 11.83 8.17 2.51
N ILE A 100 11.24 7.09 1.97
CA ILE A 100 11.54 5.70 2.32
C ILE A 100 11.64 4.89 1.03
N ILE A 101 12.64 4.01 0.94
CA ILE A 101 12.70 2.97 -0.08
C ILE A 101 12.16 1.67 0.50
N ASP A 102 11.10 1.12 -0.07
CA ASP A 102 10.55 -0.16 0.34
C ASP A 102 10.88 -1.26 -0.66
N ILE A 103 11.30 -2.42 -0.17
CA ILE A 103 11.65 -3.60 -0.99
C ILE A 103 10.49 -4.58 -0.97
N ASN A 104 9.94 -4.90 -2.15
CA ASN A 104 8.86 -5.87 -2.27
C ASN A 104 9.39 -7.31 -2.21
N MET A 105 9.02 -8.02 -1.16
CA MET A 105 9.23 -9.47 -0.99
C MET A 105 7.90 -10.21 -0.75
N GLY A 106 6.78 -9.61 -1.20
CA GLY A 106 5.44 -10.15 -0.93
C GLY A 106 4.53 -10.30 -2.14
N CYS A 107 4.86 -9.74 -3.31
CA CYS A 107 4.03 -9.82 -4.50
C CYS A 107 3.90 -11.28 -4.98
N PRO A 108 2.66 -11.83 -5.07
CA PRO A 108 2.45 -13.23 -5.43
C PRO A 108 2.23 -13.44 -6.94
N VAL A 109 2.20 -12.37 -7.74
CA VAL A 109 1.82 -12.38 -9.15
C VAL A 109 2.82 -13.19 -9.97
N ARG A 110 2.30 -14.10 -10.81
CA ARG A 110 3.12 -15.04 -11.60
C ARG A 110 4.25 -14.36 -12.38
N LYS A 111 3.95 -13.25 -13.06
CA LYS A 111 4.93 -12.48 -13.86
C LYS A 111 6.12 -11.98 -13.03
N VAL A 112 5.92 -11.68 -11.74
CA VAL A 112 6.98 -11.24 -10.82
C VAL A 112 7.76 -12.44 -10.29
N VAL A 113 7.06 -13.45 -9.76
CA VAL A 113 7.71 -14.58 -9.08
C VAL A 113 8.48 -15.50 -10.04
N GLN A 114 8.09 -15.57 -11.32
CA GLN A 114 8.83 -16.34 -12.34
C GLN A 114 10.24 -15.78 -12.59
N ASN A 115 10.48 -14.52 -12.29
CA ASN A 115 11.79 -13.87 -12.39
C ASN A 115 12.61 -13.96 -11.09
N GLY A 116 12.16 -14.72 -10.10
CA GLY A 116 12.80 -14.79 -8.78
C GLY A 116 12.54 -13.57 -7.89
N GLU A 117 11.62 -12.67 -8.27
CA GLU A 117 11.33 -11.39 -7.64
C GLU A 117 10.09 -11.48 -6.72
N GLY A 118 9.84 -10.44 -5.93
CA GLY A 118 8.70 -10.38 -5.02
C GLY A 118 8.74 -11.51 -3.99
N SER A 119 7.64 -12.25 -3.85
CA SER A 119 7.56 -13.34 -2.87
C SER A 119 8.51 -14.52 -3.15
N ALA A 120 9.05 -14.65 -4.36
CA ALA A 120 10.03 -15.66 -4.68
C ALA A 120 11.36 -15.48 -3.91
N LEU A 121 11.70 -14.26 -3.49
CA LEU A 121 12.86 -13.99 -2.64
C LEU A 121 12.77 -14.70 -1.28
N MET A 122 11.58 -15.00 -0.78
CA MET A 122 11.40 -15.77 0.47
C MET A 122 11.87 -17.23 0.37
N LYS A 123 12.08 -17.75 -0.85
CA LYS A 123 12.68 -19.08 -1.09
C LYS A 123 14.21 -19.06 -1.09
N ASN A 124 14.81 -17.86 -1.07
CA ASN A 124 16.27 -17.69 -1.06
C ASN A 124 16.66 -16.55 -0.11
N LEU A 125 16.65 -16.85 1.19
CA LEU A 125 16.94 -15.89 2.26
C LEU A 125 18.30 -15.21 2.14
N PRO A 126 19.40 -15.95 1.76
CA PRO A 126 20.69 -15.31 1.51
C PRO A 126 20.67 -14.27 0.39
N LEU A 127 19.90 -14.50 -0.68
CA LEU A 127 19.74 -13.52 -1.76
C LEU A 127 18.90 -12.32 -1.29
N ALA A 128 17.81 -12.56 -0.56
CA ALA A 128 16.99 -11.50 0.02
C ALA A 128 17.83 -10.57 0.92
N GLU A 129 18.66 -11.12 1.80
CA GLU A 129 19.60 -10.37 2.65
C GLU A 129 20.59 -9.53 1.82
N LYS A 130 21.18 -10.12 0.77
CA LYS A 130 22.09 -9.38 -0.13
C LYS A 130 21.40 -8.22 -0.83
N VAL A 131 20.15 -8.39 -1.26
CA VAL A 131 19.34 -7.31 -1.87
C VAL A 131 19.13 -6.19 -0.88
N VAL A 132 18.70 -6.49 0.35
CA VAL A 132 18.49 -5.47 1.40
C VAL A 132 19.78 -4.72 1.69
N SER A 133 20.88 -5.47 1.95
CA SER A 133 22.20 -4.88 2.24
C SER A 133 22.70 -3.96 1.11
N ALA A 134 22.51 -4.36 -0.15
CA ALA A 134 22.91 -3.55 -1.30
C ALA A 134 22.11 -2.24 -1.38
N VAL A 135 20.79 -2.29 -1.15
CA VAL A 135 19.93 -1.11 -1.15
C VAL A 135 20.27 -0.18 0.02
N VAL A 136 20.40 -0.72 1.24
CA VAL A 136 20.75 0.05 2.45
C VAL A 136 22.07 0.82 2.27
N LYS A 137 23.07 0.18 1.68
CA LYS A 137 24.36 0.83 1.41
C LYS A 137 24.31 1.89 0.31
N ALA A 138 23.29 1.88 -0.54
CA ALA A 138 23.21 2.72 -1.72
C ALA A 138 22.49 4.06 -1.48
N VAL A 139 21.63 4.15 -0.47
CA VAL A 139 20.77 5.32 -0.20
C VAL A 139 20.99 5.88 1.20
N SER A 140 20.61 7.14 1.41
CA SER A 140 20.66 7.79 2.73
C SER A 140 19.30 7.80 3.46
N VAL A 141 18.21 7.53 2.74
CA VAL A 141 16.87 7.40 3.31
C VAL A 141 16.67 6.02 3.92
N PRO A 142 15.76 5.85 4.90
CA PRO A 142 15.45 4.55 5.47
C PRO A 142 15.00 3.53 4.41
N VAL A 143 15.41 2.27 4.61
CA VAL A 143 14.98 1.15 3.77
C VAL A 143 14.06 0.25 4.59
N THR A 144 12.90 -0.07 4.04
CA THR A 144 11.94 -1.01 4.61
C THR A 144 11.74 -2.23 3.72
N VAL A 145 11.17 -3.29 4.26
CA VAL A 145 10.88 -4.51 3.50
C VAL A 145 9.44 -4.91 3.73
N LYS A 146 8.69 -5.13 2.62
CA LYS A 146 7.34 -5.69 2.70
C LYS A 146 7.33 -7.15 2.27
N MET A 147 6.93 -8.04 3.19
CA MET A 147 6.97 -9.49 3.00
C MET A 147 5.64 -10.18 3.32
N ARG A 148 5.55 -11.46 3.02
CA ARG A 148 4.51 -12.39 3.47
C ARG A 148 5.07 -13.35 4.52
N THR A 149 4.23 -14.29 5.02
CA THR A 149 4.66 -15.26 6.05
C THR A 149 5.51 -16.40 5.50
N GLY A 150 5.41 -16.67 4.22
CA GLY A 150 6.15 -17.72 3.51
C GLY A 150 5.67 -17.86 2.07
N TRP A 151 6.22 -18.84 1.35
CA TRP A 151 5.77 -19.22 0.02
C TRP A 151 4.42 -19.95 0.09
N ASP A 152 4.36 -20.98 0.90
CA ASP A 152 3.21 -21.82 1.20
C ASP A 152 3.15 -22.12 2.71
N ASP A 153 2.26 -23.01 3.12
CA ASP A 153 2.09 -23.37 4.53
C ASP A 153 3.11 -24.43 5.03
N SER A 154 3.98 -24.98 4.16
CA SER A 154 5.00 -25.95 4.57
C SER A 154 6.15 -25.31 5.33
N GLU A 155 6.44 -24.02 5.09
CA GLU A 155 7.54 -23.30 5.73
C GLU A 155 7.12 -21.90 6.19
N PHE A 156 7.32 -21.61 7.47
CA PHE A 156 7.14 -20.29 8.05
C PHE A 156 8.49 -19.56 8.14
N VAL A 157 8.90 -18.94 7.04
CA VAL A 157 10.23 -18.32 6.91
C VAL A 157 10.30 -16.87 7.39
N ALA A 158 9.14 -16.20 7.60
CA ALA A 158 9.11 -14.77 7.89
C ALA A 158 9.96 -14.34 9.11
N PRO A 159 10.00 -15.05 10.25
CA PRO A 159 10.84 -14.64 11.38
C PRO A 159 12.34 -14.67 11.06
N GLU A 160 12.79 -15.67 10.30
CA GLU A 160 14.20 -15.77 9.89
C GLU A 160 14.53 -14.70 8.85
N LEU A 161 13.66 -14.49 7.85
CA LEU A 161 13.82 -13.41 6.88
C LEU A 161 13.87 -12.04 7.57
N ALA A 162 13.01 -11.82 8.58
CA ALA A 162 12.96 -10.60 9.36
C ALA A 162 14.30 -10.29 10.05
N ARG A 163 14.89 -11.29 10.75
CA ARG A 163 16.22 -11.14 11.38
C ARG A 163 17.31 -10.81 10.37
N ARG A 164 17.29 -11.44 9.20
CA ARG A 164 18.26 -11.15 8.13
C ARG A 164 18.09 -9.75 7.56
N CYS A 165 16.85 -9.30 7.38
CA CYS A 165 16.57 -7.93 6.93
C CYS A 165 17.04 -6.89 7.97
N GLU A 166 16.78 -7.12 9.25
CA GLU A 166 17.27 -6.27 10.35
C GLU A 166 18.80 -6.24 10.37
N ALA A 167 19.47 -7.39 10.33
CA ALA A 167 20.94 -7.48 10.28
C ALA A 167 21.52 -6.78 9.05
N ALA A 168 20.81 -6.78 7.92
CA ALA A 168 21.19 -6.07 6.70
C ALA A 168 20.94 -4.56 6.75
N GLY A 169 20.31 -4.04 7.82
CA GLY A 169 20.08 -2.60 8.06
C GLY A 169 18.70 -2.09 7.66
N ALA A 170 17.70 -2.95 7.50
CA ALA A 170 16.32 -2.50 7.31
C ALA A 170 15.83 -1.70 8.53
N ALA A 171 15.11 -0.58 8.27
CA ALA A 171 14.60 0.30 9.32
C ALA A 171 13.22 -0.14 9.85
N ALA A 172 12.45 -0.90 9.09
CA ALA A 172 11.17 -1.48 9.48
C ALA A 172 10.75 -2.61 8.53
N LEU A 173 9.79 -3.43 8.97
CA LEU A 173 9.25 -4.54 8.19
C LEU A 173 7.73 -4.47 8.13
N ALA A 174 7.13 -4.59 6.94
CA ALA A 174 5.68 -4.75 6.79
C ALA A 174 5.35 -6.23 6.47
N VAL A 175 4.55 -6.85 7.32
CA VAL A 175 4.27 -8.30 7.24
C VAL A 175 2.80 -8.53 6.90
N HIS A 176 2.53 -9.10 5.72
CA HIS A 176 1.22 -9.60 5.38
C HIS A 176 1.01 -11.01 5.92
N GLY A 177 0.00 -11.19 6.79
CA GLY A 177 -0.29 -12.44 7.50
C GLY A 177 -0.80 -13.59 6.61
N ARG A 178 -0.39 -13.66 5.34
CA ARG A 178 -0.71 -14.74 4.39
C ARG A 178 0.54 -15.23 3.68
N THR A 179 0.54 -16.48 3.26
CA THR A 179 1.55 -17.02 2.35
C THR A 179 1.34 -16.52 0.91
N ARG A 180 2.31 -16.77 0.04
CA ARG A 180 2.19 -16.46 -1.39
C ARG A 180 1.05 -17.27 -2.03
N GLU A 181 0.90 -18.54 -1.70
CA GLU A 181 -0.12 -19.41 -2.30
C GLU A 181 -1.53 -19.07 -1.88
N GLN A 182 -1.72 -18.61 -0.66
CA GLN A 182 -3.02 -18.10 -0.20
C GLN A 182 -3.51 -16.90 -1.01
N PHE A 183 -2.61 -16.13 -1.63
CA PHE A 183 -2.96 -14.91 -2.36
C PHE A 183 -3.77 -13.94 -1.49
N TYR A 184 -5.11 -14.04 -1.55
CA TYR A 184 -6.07 -13.30 -0.72
C TYR A 184 -7.15 -14.21 -0.11
N SER A 185 -7.04 -15.52 -0.27
CA SER A 185 -7.98 -16.49 0.31
C SER A 185 -7.77 -16.64 1.82
N GLY A 186 -8.77 -17.15 2.49
CA GLY A 186 -8.72 -17.33 3.95
C GLY A 186 -8.64 -16.01 4.71
N ARG A 187 -8.01 -16.04 5.89
CA ARG A 187 -7.77 -14.88 6.77
C ARG A 187 -6.28 -14.66 6.95
N ALA A 188 -5.88 -13.40 7.20
CA ALA A 188 -4.53 -13.09 7.63
C ALA A 188 -4.28 -13.71 9.01
N ASP A 189 -3.17 -14.41 9.15
CA ASP A 189 -2.75 -15.05 10.38
C ASP A 189 -2.00 -14.04 11.26
N LEU A 190 -2.65 -13.60 12.33
CA LEU A 190 -2.10 -12.61 13.26
C LEU A 190 -1.01 -13.19 14.15
N GLU A 191 -1.07 -14.49 14.47
CA GLU A 191 -0.04 -15.17 15.28
C GLU A 191 1.31 -15.19 14.52
N LYS A 192 1.27 -15.43 13.20
CA LYS A 192 2.46 -15.35 12.36
C LYS A 192 3.05 -13.93 12.32
N ILE A 193 2.21 -12.89 12.31
CA ILE A 193 2.69 -11.50 12.43
C ILE A 193 3.32 -11.27 13.81
N ALA A 194 2.65 -11.69 14.88
CA ALA A 194 3.16 -11.59 16.26
C ALA A 194 4.51 -12.30 16.43
N ALA A 195 4.69 -13.45 15.79
CA ALA A 195 5.97 -14.17 15.81
C ALA A 195 7.10 -13.37 15.14
N VAL A 196 6.80 -12.61 14.07
CA VAL A 196 7.79 -11.69 13.45
C VAL A 196 8.08 -10.51 14.38
N VAL A 197 7.06 -9.93 15.03
CA VAL A 197 7.25 -8.85 16.02
C VAL A 197 8.21 -9.28 17.13
N LYS A 198 8.07 -10.53 17.63
CA LYS A 198 8.95 -11.08 18.67
C LYS A 198 10.37 -11.42 18.18
N ALA A 199 10.56 -11.53 16.87
CA ALA A 199 11.82 -11.98 16.27
C ALA A 199 12.84 -10.88 16.04
N VAL A 200 12.40 -9.60 16.02
CA VAL A 200 13.24 -8.42 15.67
C VAL A 200 13.01 -7.29 16.67
N SER A 201 13.95 -6.33 16.70
CA SER A 201 13.87 -5.12 17.52
C SER A 201 13.39 -3.89 16.74
N ILE A 202 13.50 -3.92 15.41
CA ILE A 202 12.99 -2.85 14.54
C ILE A 202 11.45 -2.86 14.45
N PRO A 203 10.81 -1.71 14.13
CA PRO A 203 9.37 -1.63 13.99
C PRO A 203 8.81 -2.63 12.98
N VAL A 204 7.71 -3.31 13.38
CA VAL A 204 6.95 -4.19 12.49
C VAL A 204 5.59 -3.56 12.22
N ILE A 205 5.20 -3.54 10.94
CA ILE A 205 3.95 -3.01 10.42
C ILE A 205 3.04 -4.20 10.09
N GLY A 206 1.93 -4.34 10.82
CA GLY A 206 0.93 -5.39 10.59
C GLY A 206 0.10 -5.12 9.34
N ASN A 207 -0.08 -6.12 8.48
CA ASN A 207 -0.87 -5.99 7.27
C ASN A 207 -1.75 -7.22 7.04
N GLY A 208 -2.99 -6.99 6.62
CA GLY A 208 -3.97 -8.01 6.25
C GLY A 208 -5.32 -7.80 6.92
N ASP A 209 -6.39 -7.86 6.12
CA ASP A 209 -7.79 -7.87 6.52
C ASP A 209 -8.26 -6.73 7.45
N ILE A 210 -7.58 -5.59 7.42
CA ILE A 210 -8.04 -4.38 8.10
C ILE A 210 -9.07 -3.71 7.20
N THR A 211 -10.33 -3.68 7.66
CA THR A 211 -11.50 -3.15 6.94
C THR A 211 -12.31 -2.13 7.75
N ASP A 212 -11.98 -1.97 9.04
CA ASP A 212 -12.67 -1.10 9.99
C ASP A 212 -11.84 -0.91 11.28
N GLY A 213 -12.36 -0.14 12.23
CA GLY A 213 -11.74 0.11 13.54
C GLY A 213 -11.51 -1.16 14.34
N PRO A 214 -12.52 -2.05 14.52
CA PRO A 214 -12.36 -3.30 15.26
C PRO A 214 -11.26 -4.22 14.71
N SER A 215 -11.19 -4.40 13.39
CA SER A 215 -10.13 -5.23 12.77
C SER A 215 -8.74 -4.61 12.91
N CYS A 216 -8.65 -3.29 12.95
CA CYS A 216 -7.41 -2.58 13.24
C CYS A 216 -6.98 -2.73 14.70
N ALA A 217 -7.93 -2.59 15.67
CA ALA A 217 -7.67 -2.82 17.09
C ALA A 217 -7.12 -4.23 17.34
N ARG A 218 -7.77 -5.25 16.77
CA ARG A 218 -7.31 -6.64 16.84
C ARG A 218 -5.90 -6.81 16.31
N MET A 219 -5.55 -6.18 15.17
CA MET A 219 -4.20 -6.25 14.61
C MET A 219 -3.17 -5.74 15.63
N PHE A 220 -3.41 -4.62 16.31
CA PHE A 220 -2.49 -4.11 17.33
C PHE A 220 -2.44 -5.02 18.57
N GLU A 221 -3.60 -5.42 19.09
CA GLU A 221 -3.73 -6.18 20.34
C GLU A 221 -3.14 -7.59 20.24
N GLU A 222 -3.46 -8.31 19.16
CA GLU A 222 -3.01 -9.69 18.99
C GLU A 222 -1.57 -9.80 18.48
N THR A 223 -1.06 -8.78 17.76
CA THR A 223 0.28 -8.88 17.18
C THR A 223 1.35 -8.09 17.91
N GLY A 224 0.97 -7.00 18.61
CA GLY A 224 1.92 -6.05 19.19
C GLY A 224 2.71 -5.24 18.14
N CYS A 225 2.23 -5.18 16.90
CA CYS A 225 2.90 -4.41 15.84
C CYS A 225 2.92 -2.90 16.14
N THR A 226 3.94 -2.19 15.65
CA THR A 226 4.15 -0.76 15.90
C THR A 226 3.22 0.12 15.07
N ALA A 227 2.89 -0.32 13.88
CA ALA A 227 2.01 0.38 12.92
C ALA A 227 1.19 -0.64 12.12
N VAL A 228 0.17 -0.16 11.40
CA VAL A 228 -0.65 -0.98 10.52
C VAL A 228 -0.67 -0.44 9.11
N MET A 229 -0.71 -1.35 8.15
CA MET A 229 -0.76 -1.03 6.73
C MET A 229 -2.08 -1.51 6.13
N ILE A 230 -2.88 -0.57 5.62
CA ILE A 230 -4.22 -0.82 5.08
C ILE A 230 -4.15 -0.90 3.55
N GLY A 231 -4.55 -2.05 3.01
CA GLY A 231 -4.62 -2.29 1.57
C GLY A 231 -6.06 -2.23 1.04
N ARG A 232 -6.64 -3.39 0.77
CA ARG A 232 -7.99 -3.53 0.17
C ARG A 232 -9.10 -2.79 0.93
N GLY A 233 -8.97 -2.63 2.24
CA GLY A 233 -9.90 -1.84 3.04
C GLY A 233 -9.96 -0.35 2.66
N ALA A 234 -8.89 0.17 2.04
CA ALA A 234 -8.84 1.55 1.55
C ALA A 234 -9.36 1.71 0.10
N GLN A 235 -9.57 0.62 -0.66
CA GLN A 235 -10.05 0.72 -2.05
C GLN A 235 -11.45 1.33 -2.13
N GLY A 236 -11.56 2.51 -2.72
CA GLY A 236 -12.80 3.28 -2.78
C GLY A 236 -13.31 3.75 -1.40
N ASN A 237 -12.48 3.63 -0.38
CA ASN A 237 -12.77 4.00 1.01
C ASN A 237 -11.57 4.69 1.68
N PRO A 238 -11.14 5.86 1.22
CA PRO A 238 -10.05 6.58 1.86
C PRO A 238 -10.37 7.02 3.29
N TRP A 239 -11.64 7.13 3.67
CA TRP A 239 -12.11 7.47 5.01
C TRP A 239 -11.73 6.44 6.07
N ILE A 240 -11.29 5.25 5.67
CA ILE A 240 -10.89 4.19 6.61
C ILE A 240 -9.83 4.65 7.60
N PHE A 241 -8.94 5.57 7.21
CA PHE A 241 -7.92 6.11 8.11
C PHE A 241 -8.54 6.99 9.20
N GLU A 242 -9.53 7.84 8.86
CA GLU A 242 -10.29 8.63 9.82
C GLU A 242 -11.16 7.73 10.72
N GLU A 243 -11.89 6.77 10.12
CA GLU A 243 -12.75 5.82 10.84
C GLU A 243 -11.96 5.00 11.86
N VAL A 244 -10.79 4.49 11.48
CA VAL A 244 -9.91 3.74 12.38
C VAL A 244 -9.39 4.61 13.50
N ARG A 245 -8.97 5.84 13.20
CA ARG A 245 -8.50 6.80 14.20
C ARG A 245 -9.61 7.13 15.20
N ASP A 246 -10.81 7.42 14.71
CA ASP A 246 -11.96 7.75 15.56
C ASP A 246 -12.32 6.57 16.48
N TYR A 247 -12.42 5.36 15.91
CA TYR A 247 -12.69 4.16 16.70
C TYR A 247 -11.67 3.93 17.82
N LEU A 248 -10.37 3.95 17.49
CA LEU A 248 -9.28 3.70 18.46
C LEU A 248 -9.13 4.84 19.47
N SER A 249 -9.63 6.03 19.17
CA SER A 249 -9.69 7.17 20.09
C SER A 249 -10.98 7.19 20.93
N GLY A 250 -11.89 6.23 20.76
CA GLY A 250 -13.19 6.21 21.43
C GLY A 250 -14.17 7.29 20.96
N ARG A 251 -13.91 7.89 19.80
CA ARG A 251 -14.81 8.87 19.17
C ARG A 251 -15.89 8.18 18.34
N THR A 252 -16.98 8.88 18.10
CA THR A 252 -18.04 8.39 17.21
C THR A 252 -17.53 8.32 15.77
N VAL A 253 -17.56 7.13 15.20
CA VAL A 253 -17.17 6.91 13.81
C VAL A 253 -18.24 7.46 12.86
N GLN A 254 -17.85 8.41 12.00
CA GLN A 254 -18.72 8.97 10.96
C GLN A 254 -18.49 8.20 9.65
N LYS A 255 -19.57 7.66 9.07
CA LYS A 255 -19.51 7.05 7.76
C LYS A 255 -19.75 8.07 6.67
N PRO A 256 -19.03 7.99 5.52
CA PRO A 256 -19.23 8.93 4.41
C PRO A 256 -20.65 8.78 3.84
N SER A 257 -21.32 9.91 3.61
CA SER A 257 -22.56 9.95 2.87
C SER A 257 -22.36 9.62 1.39
N ALA A 258 -23.44 9.39 0.65
CA ALA A 258 -23.36 9.21 -0.79
C ALA A 258 -22.81 10.46 -1.50
N ALA A 259 -23.11 11.65 -0.97
CA ALA A 259 -22.58 12.91 -1.48
C ALA A 259 -21.05 13.02 -1.27
N ASP A 260 -20.55 12.63 -0.10
CA ASP A 260 -19.10 12.59 0.17
C ASP A 260 -18.40 11.62 -0.77
N ARG A 261 -18.97 10.43 -0.97
CA ARG A 261 -18.42 9.41 -1.90
C ARG A 261 -18.38 9.92 -3.33
N TYR A 262 -19.41 10.65 -3.77
CA TYR A 262 -19.43 11.28 -5.09
C TYR A 262 -18.33 12.35 -5.21
N ALA A 263 -18.19 13.21 -4.21
CA ALA A 263 -17.21 14.29 -4.23
C ALA A 263 -15.79 13.74 -4.35
N VAL A 264 -15.42 12.71 -3.55
CA VAL A 264 -14.10 12.09 -3.60
C VAL A 264 -13.90 11.27 -4.88
N LEU A 265 -14.92 10.56 -5.36
CA LEU A 265 -14.87 9.87 -6.65
C LEU A 265 -14.58 10.85 -7.80
N LEU A 266 -15.25 12.02 -7.81
CA LEU A 266 -15.02 13.05 -8.80
C LEU A 266 -13.61 13.66 -8.66
N GLU A 267 -13.17 13.98 -7.44
CA GLU A 267 -11.80 14.47 -7.15
C GLU A 267 -10.75 13.51 -7.70
N HIS A 268 -10.95 12.21 -7.47
CA HIS A 268 -10.05 11.15 -7.96
C HIS A 268 -10.02 11.09 -9.49
N PHE A 269 -11.19 11.12 -10.13
CA PHE A 269 -11.28 11.08 -11.57
C PHE A 269 -10.60 12.29 -12.24
N GLU A 270 -10.89 13.51 -11.75
CA GLU A 270 -10.23 14.71 -12.24
C GLU A 270 -8.72 14.72 -12.00
N GLY A 271 -8.29 14.16 -10.88
CA GLY A 271 -6.86 13.91 -10.58
C GLY A 271 -6.21 12.99 -11.61
N LEU A 272 -6.87 11.86 -11.94
CA LEU A 272 -6.38 10.92 -12.95
C LEU A 272 -6.32 11.53 -14.35
N ILE A 273 -7.33 12.33 -14.73
CA ILE A 273 -7.30 13.04 -16.03
C ILE A 273 -6.08 13.94 -16.12
N ARG A 274 -5.79 14.72 -15.07
CA ARG A 274 -4.60 15.59 -15.04
C ARG A 274 -3.29 14.81 -15.05
N PHE A 275 -3.25 13.66 -14.38
CA PHE A 275 -2.02 12.88 -14.19
C PHE A 275 -1.72 11.92 -15.34
N LYS A 276 -2.74 11.20 -15.85
CA LYS A 276 -2.57 10.13 -16.86
C LYS A 276 -3.25 10.44 -18.20
N GLY A 277 -4.01 11.53 -18.28
CA GLY A 277 -4.82 11.88 -19.44
C GLY A 277 -6.19 11.17 -19.46
N ALA A 278 -7.13 11.72 -20.22
CA ALA A 278 -8.53 11.32 -20.21
C ALA A 278 -8.77 9.84 -20.57
N HIS A 279 -8.06 9.32 -21.56
CA HIS A 279 -8.25 7.95 -22.04
C HIS A 279 -7.88 6.90 -20.97
N ILE A 280 -6.74 7.08 -20.29
CA ILE A 280 -6.30 6.15 -19.23
C ILE A 280 -7.19 6.32 -17.99
N ALA A 281 -7.48 7.57 -17.60
CA ALA A 281 -8.34 7.88 -16.46
C ALA A 281 -9.71 7.22 -16.59
N LEU A 282 -10.35 7.33 -17.75
CA LEU A 282 -11.68 6.72 -17.98
C LEU A 282 -11.65 5.19 -17.82
N ARG A 283 -10.61 4.54 -18.32
CA ARG A 283 -10.46 3.08 -18.21
C ARG A 283 -10.25 2.63 -16.77
N GLU A 284 -9.35 3.29 -16.03
CA GLU A 284 -9.00 2.92 -14.66
C GLU A 284 -10.13 3.25 -13.69
N MET A 285 -10.79 4.39 -13.86
CA MET A 285 -11.89 4.81 -12.99
C MET A 285 -13.10 3.89 -13.01
N ARG A 286 -13.31 3.08 -14.02
CA ARG A 286 -14.37 2.05 -14.00
C ARG A 286 -14.22 1.10 -12.81
N SER A 287 -12.98 0.66 -12.53
CA SER A 287 -12.70 -0.18 -11.36
C SER A 287 -12.81 0.61 -10.06
N HIS A 288 -12.24 1.80 -9.99
CA HIS A 288 -12.30 2.65 -8.80
C HIS A 288 -13.75 3.04 -8.43
N ALA A 289 -14.55 3.44 -9.41
CA ALA A 289 -15.95 3.78 -9.19
C ALA A 289 -16.76 2.61 -8.64
N SER A 290 -16.43 1.37 -9.05
CA SER A 290 -17.06 0.17 -8.50
C SER A 290 -16.77 0.01 -6.99
N TRP A 291 -15.58 0.38 -6.53
CA TRP A 291 -15.22 0.34 -5.12
C TRP A 291 -15.90 1.47 -4.33
N TYR A 292 -15.90 2.70 -4.84
CA TYR A 292 -16.58 3.84 -4.20
C TYR A 292 -18.10 3.64 -4.04
N THR A 293 -18.71 2.89 -4.94
CA THR A 293 -20.16 2.63 -4.92
C THR A 293 -20.55 1.36 -4.16
N LYS A 294 -19.59 0.63 -3.60
CA LYS A 294 -19.86 -0.61 -2.85
C LYS A 294 -20.75 -0.32 -1.64
N GLY A 295 -21.84 -1.09 -1.51
CA GLY A 295 -22.78 -0.98 -0.39
C GLY A 295 -23.85 0.10 -0.54
N LEU A 296 -23.82 0.92 -1.60
CA LEU A 296 -24.90 1.87 -1.87
C LEU A 296 -26.10 1.17 -2.53
N PHE A 297 -27.30 1.55 -2.13
CA PHE A 297 -28.53 1.05 -2.78
C PHE A 297 -28.55 1.47 -4.25
N GLY A 298 -28.96 0.57 -5.16
CA GLY A 298 -28.95 0.84 -6.59
C GLY A 298 -27.59 0.82 -7.30
N SER A 299 -26.50 0.59 -6.56
CA SER A 299 -25.12 0.63 -7.09
C SER A 299 -24.84 -0.38 -8.21
N ALA A 300 -25.58 -1.48 -8.30
CA ALA A 300 -25.39 -2.48 -9.37
C ALA A 300 -25.71 -1.89 -10.75
N ALA A 301 -26.88 -1.26 -10.91
CA ALA A 301 -27.27 -0.58 -12.15
C ALA A 301 -26.34 0.59 -12.47
N LEU A 302 -25.93 1.33 -11.45
CA LEU A 302 -24.97 2.45 -11.62
C LEU A 302 -23.61 1.95 -12.13
N ARG A 303 -23.06 0.86 -11.58
CA ARG A 303 -21.80 0.25 -12.05
C ARG A 303 -21.89 -0.25 -13.49
N GLU A 304 -23.02 -0.84 -13.89
CA GLU A 304 -23.23 -1.24 -15.27
C GLU A 304 -23.18 -0.04 -16.23
N ARG A 305 -23.83 1.07 -15.86
CA ARG A 305 -23.78 2.31 -16.64
C ARG A 305 -22.36 2.88 -16.69
N ILE A 306 -21.65 2.94 -15.58
CA ILE A 306 -20.24 3.40 -15.49
C ILE A 306 -19.35 2.59 -16.46
N ASN A 307 -19.52 1.28 -16.51
CA ASN A 307 -18.71 0.42 -17.38
C ASN A 307 -18.97 0.63 -18.88
N ARG A 308 -20.12 1.19 -19.24
CA ARG A 308 -20.50 1.50 -20.64
C ARG A 308 -20.10 2.89 -21.11
N THR A 309 -19.61 3.76 -20.20
CA THR A 309 -19.22 5.12 -20.58
C THR A 309 -18.01 5.11 -21.51
N SER A 310 -18.02 5.95 -22.53
CA SER A 310 -16.98 6.06 -23.54
C SER A 310 -16.30 7.44 -23.56
N THR A 311 -16.93 8.45 -22.97
CA THR A 311 -16.42 9.82 -22.86
C THR A 311 -16.31 10.28 -21.41
N VAL A 312 -15.49 11.30 -21.18
CA VAL A 312 -15.34 11.95 -19.87
C VAL A 312 -16.67 12.57 -19.41
N GLU A 313 -17.38 13.19 -20.33
CA GLU A 313 -18.67 13.86 -20.06
C GLU A 313 -19.74 12.85 -19.65
N GLU A 314 -19.85 11.73 -20.38
CA GLU A 314 -20.75 10.62 -20.01
C GLU A 314 -20.40 10.07 -18.63
N PHE A 315 -19.10 9.87 -18.36
CA PHE A 315 -18.66 9.36 -17.05
C PHE A 315 -19.06 10.31 -15.93
N ARG A 316 -18.79 11.63 -16.06
CA ARG A 316 -19.20 12.65 -15.08
C ARG A 316 -20.71 12.64 -14.86
N GLN A 317 -21.49 12.58 -15.94
CA GLN A 317 -22.94 12.51 -15.85
C GLN A 317 -23.44 11.27 -15.12
N VAL A 318 -22.85 10.10 -15.41
CA VAL A 318 -23.25 8.85 -14.78
C VAL A 318 -22.87 8.81 -13.31
N ILE A 319 -21.65 9.20 -12.94
CA ILE A 319 -21.22 9.20 -11.53
C ILE A 319 -21.96 10.22 -10.66
N SER A 320 -22.55 11.28 -11.24
CA SER A 320 -23.40 12.20 -10.48
C SER A 320 -24.61 11.50 -9.84
N GLY A 321 -24.99 10.34 -10.37
CA GLY A 321 -25.99 9.45 -9.76
C GLY A 321 -25.59 8.88 -8.41
N VAL A 322 -24.28 8.82 -8.07
CA VAL A 322 -23.79 8.35 -6.76
C VAL A 322 -24.35 9.20 -5.63
N ALA A 323 -24.38 10.53 -5.79
CA ALA A 323 -24.90 11.46 -4.77
C ALA A 323 -26.40 11.25 -4.44
N LYS A 324 -27.13 10.57 -5.33
CA LYS A 324 -28.57 10.29 -5.18
C LYS A 324 -28.84 8.90 -4.58
N CYS A 325 -27.80 8.07 -4.40
CA CYS A 325 -27.94 6.76 -3.77
C CYS A 325 -28.18 6.93 -2.26
N THR A 326 -28.87 5.96 -1.66
CA THR A 326 -28.96 5.85 -0.20
C THR A 326 -27.91 4.88 0.32
N VAL A 327 -27.41 5.17 1.52
CA VAL A 327 -26.42 4.32 2.23
C VAL A 327 -27.13 3.22 3.00
#